data_1c00b5e70b9650fdbad3e6c6fc98bc60
#
_entry.id   1c00b5e70b9650fdbad3e6c6fc98bc60
#
_cell.length_a   1.000
_cell.length_b   1.000
_cell.length_c   1.000
_cell.angle_alpha   90.00
_cell.angle_beta   90.00
_cell.angle_gamma   90.00
#
_symmetry.space_group_name_H-M   'P 1'
#
loop_
_entity.id
_entity.type
_entity.pdbx_description
1 polymer ?
#
loop_
_entity_poly.entity_id
_entity_poly.type
_entity_poly.pdbx_seq_one_letter_code
_entity_poly.pdbx_strand_id
1 'polypeptide(L)'
;MNYLCMASAALLVLATPLSAKADPVTVNPLLTTSVTASGQPIVLPQGDVQLIASIYEIPPGAKLPEHEHNSQRYGYLLAGQLHVTNTETGESKEYKPGDFIVESRGQWHKAENIGTEPIKLLVIDQIKPGESTVVLRHSGAAAGNN
;
A
#
# COMPACT_ATOMS: atom_id res chain seq x y z
N MET A 1 12.46 -55.31 69.64
CA MET A 1 13.05 -54.57 68.56
C MET A 1 12.01 -54.44 67.49
N ASN A 2 11.31 -53.26 67.44
CA ASN A 2 10.20 -53.05 66.49
C ASN A 2 10.77 -52.20 65.34
N TYR A 3 10.74 -52.81 64.14
CA TYR A 3 11.09 -52.06 62.91
C TYR A 3 9.81 -51.45 62.33
N LEU A 4 9.79 -50.11 62.37
CA LEU A 4 8.74 -49.28 61.74
C LEU A 4 9.06 -49.16 60.29
N CYS A 5 8.28 -49.77 59.39
CA CYS A 5 8.41 -49.66 57.96
C CYS A 5 7.67 -48.38 57.49
N MET A 6 8.41 -47.33 57.11
CA MET A 6 7.84 -46.12 56.51
C MET A 6 7.63 -46.37 55.02
N ALA A 7 6.39 -46.42 54.59
CA ALA A 7 6.03 -46.44 53.17
C ALA A 7 5.95 -45.00 52.61
N SER A 8 6.88 -44.64 51.74
CA SER A 8 6.86 -43.36 50.99
C SER A 8 5.92 -43.49 49.80
N ALA A 9 4.80 -42.79 49.83
CA ALA A 9 3.89 -42.64 48.68
C ALA A 9 4.46 -41.61 47.73
N ALA A 10 4.91 -42.02 46.53
CA ALA A 10 5.30 -41.12 45.46
C ALA A 10 4.04 -40.62 44.74
N LEU A 11 3.79 -39.32 44.83
CA LEU A 11 2.70 -38.64 44.12
C LEU A 11 3.13 -38.39 42.65
N LEU A 12 2.58 -39.20 41.74
CA LEU A 12 2.81 -39.01 40.29
C LEU A 12 1.90 -37.91 39.75
N VAL A 13 2.45 -36.69 39.54
CA VAL A 13 1.73 -35.59 38.90
C VAL A 13 1.71 -35.82 37.38
N LEU A 14 0.56 -36.26 36.86
CA LEU A 14 0.33 -36.29 35.41
C LEU A 14 0.15 -34.84 34.89
N ALA A 15 1.18 -34.33 34.25
CA ALA A 15 1.05 -33.07 33.49
C ALA A 15 0.26 -33.36 32.20
N THR A 16 -0.99 -32.91 32.14
CA THR A 16 -1.77 -32.91 30.90
C THR A 16 -1.22 -31.84 29.94
N PRO A 17 -0.87 -32.19 28.69
CA PRO A 17 -0.45 -31.17 27.73
C PRO A 17 -1.62 -30.24 27.44
N LEU A 18 -1.43 -28.94 27.72
CA LEU A 18 -2.35 -27.89 27.32
C LEU A 18 -2.23 -27.73 25.81
N SER A 19 -3.18 -28.27 25.05
CA SER A 19 -3.25 -28.11 23.60
C SER A 19 -3.67 -26.65 23.31
N ALA A 20 -2.72 -25.80 22.94
CA ALA A 20 -3.03 -24.46 22.48
C ALA A 20 -3.79 -24.56 21.14
N LYS A 21 -5.08 -24.24 21.16
CA LYS A 21 -5.87 -24.09 19.92
C LYS A 21 -5.41 -22.82 19.22
N ALA A 22 -4.93 -22.96 17.98
CA ALA A 22 -4.59 -21.80 17.16
C ALA A 22 -5.83 -20.95 16.89
N ASP A 23 -5.68 -19.61 16.97
CA ASP A 23 -6.75 -18.70 16.62
C ASP A 23 -7.12 -18.82 15.14
N PRO A 24 -8.39 -18.65 14.78
CA PRO A 24 -8.81 -18.73 13.38
C PRO A 24 -8.20 -17.60 12.55
N VAL A 25 -7.91 -17.89 11.27
CA VAL A 25 -7.46 -16.88 10.31
C VAL A 25 -8.58 -15.86 10.12
N THR A 26 -8.24 -14.56 10.25
CA THR A 26 -9.15 -13.44 10.01
C THR A 26 -8.79 -12.77 8.70
N VAL A 27 -9.79 -12.50 7.84
CA VAL A 27 -9.61 -11.76 6.58
C VAL A 27 -10.43 -10.49 6.63
N ASN A 28 -9.75 -9.33 6.53
CA ASN A 28 -10.37 -8.01 6.52
C ASN A 28 -10.12 -7.36 5.15
N PRO A 29 -11.13 -7.22 4.27
CA PRO A 29 -10.99 -6.52 3.00
C PRO A 29 -10.63 -5.04 3.24
N LEU A 30 -9.59 -4.53 2.57
CA LEU A 30 -9.21 -3.12 2.62
C LEU A 30 -10.03 -2.28 1.63
N LEU A 31 -10.28 -2.82 0.44
CA LEU A 31 -11.03 -2.16 -0.62
C LEU A 31 -11.67 -3.22 -1.52
N THR A 32 -12.89 -2.96 -1.97
CA THR A 32 -13.53 -3.70 -3.06
C THR A 32 -14.06 -2.67 -4.06
N THR A 33 -13.51 -2.63 -5.27
CA THR A 33 -13.86 -1.65 -6.29
C THR A 33 -13.64 -2.20 -7.70
N SER A 34 -14.38 -1.67 -8.65
CA SER A 34 -14.18 -1.89 -10.10
C SER A 34 -13.72 -0.60 -10.81
N VAL A 35 -13.50 0.48 -10.03
CA VAL A 35 -13.12 1.79 -10.56
C VAL A 35 -11.89 2.34 -9.85
N THR A 36 -11.18 3.24 -10.52
CA THR A 36 -10.04 4.00 -9.99
C THR A 36 -10.50 5.08 -9.02
N ALA A 37 -9.54 5.79 -8.41
CA ALA A 37 -9.80 6.91 -7.51
C ALA A 37 -10.59 8.05 -8.16
N SER A 38 -10.55 8.19 -9.49
CA SER A 38 -11.32 9.18 -10.29
C SER A 38 -12.56 8.58 -10.96
N GLY A 39 -12.99 7.36 -10.60
CA GLY A 39 -14.20 6.75 -11.12
C GLY A 39 -14.05 6.08 -12.50
N GLN A 40 -12.86 6.00 -13.07
CA GLN A 40 -12.62 5.30 -14.34
C GLN A 40 -12.71 3.78 -14.14
N PRO A 41 -13.23 2.99 -15.08
CA PRO A 41 -13.13 1.53 -15.01
C PRO A 41 -11.68 1.06 -14.90
N ILE A 42 -11.43 0.05 -14.06
CA ILE A 42 -10.12 -0.60 -13.98
C ILE A 42 -9.90 -1.40 -15.25
N VAL A 43 -8.81 -1.09 -15.97
CA VAL A 43 -8.43 -1.78 -17.20
C VAL A 43 -7.01 -2.28 -17.08
N LEU A 44 -6.83 -3.60 -17.18
CA LEU A 44 -5.52 -4.22 -17.12
C LEU A 44 -4.83 -4.21 -18.50
N PRO A 45 -3.48 -4.16 -18.55
CA PRO A 45 -2.74 -4.32 -19.79
C PRO A 45 -3.11 -5.62 -20.51
N GLN A 46 -3.16 -5.60 -21.83
CA GLN A 46 -3.38 -6.78 -22.65
C GLN A 46 -2.04 -7.32 -23.15
N GLY A 47 -1.91 -8.65 -23.19
CA GLY A 47 -0.66 -9.33 -23.58
C GLY A 47 0.28 -9.54 -22.39
N ASP A 48 1.59 -9.53 -22.67
CA ASP A 48 2.60 -9.70 -21.64
C ASP A 48 2.61 -8.52 -20.68
N VAL A 49 2.70 -8.80 -19.39
CA VAL A 49 2.69 -7.80 -18.30
C VAL A 49 3.95 -7.93 -17.47
N GLN A 50 4.59 -6.80 -17.22
CA GLN A 50 5.63 -6.65 -16.20
C GLN A 50 5.03 -6.04 -14.94
N LEU A 51 5.24 -6.71 -13.81
CA LEU A 51 4.88 -6.19 -12.50
C LEU A 51 6.12 -5.58 -11.85
N ILE A 52 5.99 -4.33 -11.36
CA ILE A 52 7.02 -3.63 -10.60
C ILE A 52 6.43 -3.28 -9.25
N ALA A 53 7.08 -3.72 -8.17
CA ALA A 53 6.72 -3.35 -6.81
C ALA A 53 7.85 -2.50 -6.21
N SER A 54 7.50 -1.34 -5.64
CA SER A 54 8.45 -0.38 -5.10
C SER A 54 7.95 0.20 -3.77
N ILE A 55 8.87 0.58 -2.89
CA ILE A 55 8.57 1.42 -1.73
C ILE A 55 9.01 2.84 -2.04
N TYR A 56 8.07 3.77 -2.01
CA TYR A 56 8.35 5.20 -2.10
C TYR A 56 8.47 5.76 -0.69
N GLU A 57 9.57 6.43 -0.41
CA GLU A 57 9.78 7.21 0.81
C GLU A 57 9.74 8.70 0.45
N ILE A 58 8.73 9.41 0.98
CA ILE A 58 8.48 10.81 0.63
C ILE A 58 8.63 11.63 1.92
N PRO A 59 9.69 12.45 2.06
CA PRO A 59 9.89 13.29 3.24
C PRO A 59 8.72 14.24 3.52
N PRO A 60 8.55 14.71 4.76
CA PRO A 60 7.54 15.71 5.10
C PRO A 60 7.64 16.97 4.21
N GLY A 61 6.51 17.45 3.72
CA GLY A 61 6.42 18.62 2.84
C GLY A 61 6.92 18.42 1.41
N ALA A 62 7.46 17.23 1.08
CA ALA A 62 7.89 16.95 -0.29
C ALA A 62 6.69 16.80 -1.24
N LYS A 63 6.85 17.31 -2.46
CA LYS A 63 5.85 17.29 -3.52
C LYS A 63 6.33 16.46 -4.68
N LEU A 64 5.48 15.57 -5.16
CA LEU A 64 5.69 14.89 -6.43
C LEU A 64 5.24 15.82 -7.55
N PRO A 65 6.04 15.95 -8.62
CA PRO A 65 5.68 16.77 -9.76
C PRO A 65 4.39 16.26 -10.40
N GLU A 66 3.77 17.11 -11.21
CA GLU A 66 2.60 16.71 -11.98
C GLU A 66 2.96 15.61 -12.97
N HIS A 67 2.22 14.52 -12.92
CA HIS A 67 2.49 13.30 -13.68
C HIS A 67 1.21 12.53 -13.97
N GLU A 68 1.32 11.55 -14.84
CA GLU A 68 0.26 10.58 -15.14
C GLU A 68 0.83 9.16 -15.26
N HIS A 69 -0.05 8.16 -15.27
CA HIS A 69 0.25 6.76 -15.49
C HIS A 69 -0.51 6.25 -16.70
N ASN A 70 0.19 5.71 -17.70
CA ASN A 70 -0.43 5.11 -18.87
C ASN A 70 -1.02 3.71 -18.57
N SER A 71 -0.51 3.05 -17.55
CA SER A 71 -0.89 1.71 -17.12
C SER A 71 -1.45 1.74 -15.69
N GLN A 72 -2.09 0.65 -15.28
CA GLN A 72 -2.72 0.58 -13.96
C GLN A 72 -1.66 0.54 -12.86
N ARG A 73 -1.82 1.44 -11.89
CA ARG A 73 -1.01 1.55 -10.67
C ARG A 73 -1.87 1.41 -9.43
N TYR A 74 -1.29 0.77 -8.44
CA TYR A 74 -1.89 0.63 -7.11
C TYR A 74 -0.94 1.18 -6.06
N GLY A 75 -1.50 1.80 -5.02
CA GLY A 75 -0.78 2.26 -3.85
C GLY A 75 -1.36 1.66 -2.57
N TYR A 76 -0.51 1.37 -1.60
CA TYR A 76 -0.93 1.06 -0.24
C TYR A 76 -0.13 1.90 0.74
N LEU A 77 -0.81 2.78 1.46
CA LEU A 77 -0.15 3.69 2.39
C LEU A 77 0.20 2.96 3.69
N LEU A 78 1.50 2.78 3.91
CA LEU A 78 2.04 2.10 5.09
C LEU A 78 2.25 3.08 6.26
N ALA A 79 2.65 4.34 5.95
CA ALA A 79 2.89 5.39 6.94
C ALA A 79 2.76 6.78 6.31
N GLY A 80 2.54 7.81 7.14
CA GLY A 80 2.46 9.21 6.74
C GLY A 80 1.07 9.64 6.27
N GLN A 81 0.98 10.84 5.65
CA GLN A 81 -0.26 11.43 5.15
C GLN A 81 -0.04 11.95 3.72
N LEU A 82 -0.73 11.35 2.78
CA LEU A 82 -0.59 11.65 1.36
C LEU A 82 -1.80 12.45 0.87
N HIS A 83 -1.55 13.62 0.26
CA HIS A 83 -2.56 14.41 -0.43
C HIS A 83 -2.34 14.30 -1.93
N VAL A 84 -3.38 13.89 -2.67
CA VAL A 84 -3.34 13.75 -4.13
C VAL A 84 -4.36 14.70 -4.74
N THR A 85 -3.94 15.47 -5.75
CA THR A 85 -4.81 16.36 -6.52
C THR A 85 -4.80 15.96 -7.98
N ASN A 86 -5.97 15.61 -8.52
CA ASN A 86 -6.18 15.49 -9.96
C ASN A 86 -6.22 16.92 -10.55
N THR A 87 -5.27 17.25 -11.41
CA THR A 87 -5.15 18.62 -11.93
C THR A 87 -6.06 18.90 -13.14
N GLU A 88 -6.69 17.85 -13.69
CA GLU A 88 -7.68 18.00 -14.75
C GLU A 88 -9.08 18.32 -14.21
N THR A 89 -9.45 17.65 -13.10
CA THR A 89 -10.78 17.84 -12.49
C THR A 89 -10.77 18.83 -11.33
N GLY A 90 -9.59 19.09 -10.73
CA GLY A 90 -9.44 19.87 -9.51
C GLY A 90 -9.80 19.10 -8.23
N GLU A 91 -10.22 17.85 -8.33
CA GLU A 91 -10.55 17.03 -7.16
C GLU A 91 -9.30 16.64 -6.38
N SER A 92 -9.42 16.65 -5.07
CA SER A 92 -8.33 16.25 -4.16
C SER A 92 -8.80 15.20 -3.17
N LYS A 93 -7.87 14.33 -2.77
CA LYS A 93 -8.11 13.31 -1.77
C LYS A 93 -6.92 13.12 -0.84
N GLU A 94 -7.21 12.97 0.44
CA GLU A 94 -6.22 12.63 1.46
C GLU A 94 -6.28 11.14 1.77
N TYR A 95 -5.09 10.54 1.95
CA TYR A 95 -4.92 9.14 2.31
C TYR A 95 -4.11 9.03 3.60
N LYS A 96 -4.45 8.04 4.40
CA LYS A 96 -3.82 7.70 5.69
C LYS A 96 -3.33 6.25 5.69
N PRO A 97 -2.50 5.84 6.66
CA PRO A 97 -2.04 4.46 6.76
C PRO A 97 -3.21 3.46 6.80
N GLY A 98 -3.08 2.42 5.98
CA GLY A 98 -4.12 1.41 5.75
C GLY A 98 -5.00 1.65 4.52
N ASP A 99 -4.95 2.84 3.91
CA ASP A 99 -5.71 3.11 2.69
C ASP A 99 -5.05 2.44 1.47
N PHE A 100 -5.87 1.79 0.66
CA PHE A 100 -5.49 1.23 -0.63
C PHE A 100 -5.98 2.15 -1.76
N ILE A 101 -5.11 2.43 -2.72
CA ILE A 101 -5.34 3.38 -3.80
C ILE A 101 -5.33 2.62 -5.12
N VAL A 102 -6.36 2.79 -5.93
CA VAL A 102 -6.35 2.42 -7.34
C VAL A 102 -6.18 3.71 -8.11
N GLU A 103 -4.98 3.99 -8.60
CA GLU A 103 -4.65 5.29 -9.19
C GLU A 103 -5.35 5.51 -10.52
N SER A 104 -5.60 6.79 -10.84
CA SER A 104 -6.19 7.21 -12.11
C SER A 104 -5.22 6.94 -13.26
N ARG A 105 -5.74 6.52 -14.40
CA ARG A 105 -4.95 6.24 -15.60
C ARG A 105 -5.14 7.33 -16.64
N GLY A 106 -4.04 7.82 -17.24
CA GLY A 106 -4.07 8.86 -18.28
C GLY A 106 -4.72 10.15 -17.80
N GLN A 107 -4.56 10.48 -16.52
CA GLN A 107 -5.01 11.75 -15.94
C GLN A 107 -3.89 12.38 -15.15
N TRP A 108 -3.65 13.66 -15.41
CA TRP A 108 -2.64 14.45 -14.73
C TRP A 108 -3.00 14.67 -13.27
N HIS A 109 -2.06 14.35 -12.40
CA HIS A 109 -2.20 14.53 -10.96
C HIS A 109 -0.85 14.84 -10.32
N LYS A 110 -0.91 15.36 -9.11
CA LYS A 110 0.24 15.64 -8.24
C LYS A 110 -0.04 15.13 -6.84
N ALA A 111 1.02 14.89 -6.08
CA ALA A 111 0.91 14.43 -4.72
C ALA A 111 1.84 15.20 -3.79
N GLU A 112 1.50 15.24 -2.50
CA GLU A 112 2.26 15.94 -1.46
C GLU A 112 2.17 15.18 -0.14
N ASN A 113 3.29 15.12 0.58
CA ASN A 113 3.27 14.71 1.97
C ASN A 113 2.85 15.91 2.84
N ILE A 114 1.62 15.88 3.32
CA ILE A 114 1.05 16.94 4.18
C ILE A 114 1.25 16.69 5.68
N GLY A 115 1.84 15.52 6.03
CA GLY A 115 2.12 15.13 7.41
C GLY A 115 3.47 15.65 7.91
N THR A 116 3.76 15.32 9.17
CA THR A 116 5.04 15.63 9.83
C THR A 116 6.04 14.48 9.78
N GLU A 117 5.58 13.29 9.36
CA GLU A 117 6.38 12.08 9.25
C GLU A 117 6.60 11.70 7.77
N PRO A 118 7.68 10.97 7.45
CA PRO A 118 7.88 10.45 6.11
C PRO A 118 6.74 9.51 5.68
N ILE A 119 6.27 9.66 4.44
CA ILE A 119 5.39 8.68 3.83
C ILE A 119 6.20 7.42 3.50
N LYS A 120 5.61 6.24 3.76
CA LYS A 120 5.98 4.97 3.15
C LYS A 120 4.80 4.47 2.33
N LEU A 121 4.97 4.41 1.03
CA LEU A 121 3.94 3.98 0.08
C LEU A 121 4.45 2.77 -0.69
N LEU A 122 3.79 1.62 -0.52
CA LEU A 122 3.97 0.48 -1.43
C LEU A 122 3.25 0.82 -2.74
N VAL A 123 3.99 0.83 -3.83
CA VAL A 123 3.49 1.06 -5.18
C VAL A 123 3.64 -0.22 -6.01
N ILE A 124 2.58 -0.59 -6.72
CA ILE A 124 2.57 -1.72 -7.64
C ILE A 124 2.11 -1.23 -9.01
N ASP A 125 3.00 -1.34 -9.99
CA ASP A 125 2.72 -1.02 -11.39
C ASP A 125 2.51 -2.31 -12.20
N GLN A 126 1.50 -2.32 -13.06
CA GLN A 126 1.27 -3.35 -14.05
C GLN A 126 1.40 -2.72 -15.44
N ILE A 127 2.57 -2.85 -16.05
CA ILE A 127 2.91 -2.21 -17.32
C ILE A 127 3.19 -3.24 -18.42
N LYS A 128 3.17 -2.83 -19.67
CA LYS A 128 3.78 -3.63 -20.74
C LYS A 128 5.31 -3.58 -20.60
N PRO A 129 6.03 -4.66 -20.94
CA PRO A 129 7.49 -4.64 -20.90
C PRO A 129 8.07 -3.47 -21.70
N GLY A 130 8.94 -2.67 -21.04
CA GLY A 130 9.58 -1.49 -21.64
C GLY A 130 8.80 -0.18 -21.56
N GLU A 131 7.57 -0.18 -21.06
CA GLU A 131 6.85 1.07 -20.80
C GLU A 131 7.36 1.76 -19.52
N SER A 132 7.18 3.10 -19.46
CA SER A 132 7.46 3.88 -18.26
C SER A 132 6.30 3.75 -17.26
N THR A 133 6.60 3.66 -15.98
CA THR A 133 5.62 3.69 -14.89
C THR A 133 5.04 5.09 -14.65
N VAL A 134 5.74 6.15 -15.10
CA VAL A 134 5.39 7.55 -14.87
C VAL A 134 5.70 8.37 -16.13
N VAL A 135 4.77 9.25 -16.51
CA VAL A 135 4.97 10.30 -17.50
C VAL A 135 4.93 11.63 -16.78
N LEU A 136 6.01 12.40 -16.84
CA LEU A 136 6.07 13.74 -16.23
C LEU A 136 5.48 14.79 -17.17
N ARG A 137 4.70 15.73 -16.64
CA ARG A 137 4.26 16.90 -17.38
C ARG A 137 5.42 17.85 -17.54
N HIS A 138 5.90 18.03 -18.74
CA HIS A 138 6.89 19.06 -19.02
C HIS A 138 6.19 20.43 -18.90
N SER A 139 6.65 21.25 -17.97
CA SER A 139 6.31 22.69 -18.01
C SER A 139 6.89 23.23 -19.31
N GLY A 140 6.01 23.48 -20.29
CA GLY A 140 6.44 24.13 -21.53
C GLY A 140 7.23 25.38 -21.16
N ALA A 141 8.47 25.47 -21.62
CA ALA A 141 9.20 26.73 -21.63
C ALA A 141 8.29 27.73 -22.36
N ALA A 142 7.87 28.78 -21.66
CA ALA A 142 7.17 29.88 -22.29
C ALA A 142 7.99 30.28 -23.51
N ALA A 143 7.40 30.12 -24.71
CA ALA A 143 8.00 30.60 -25.92
C ALA A 143 8.20 32.13 -25.73
N GLY A 144 9.44 32.49 -25.45
CA GLY A 144 9.83 33.89 -25.44
C GLY A 144 9.63 34.43 -26.86
N ASN A 145 8.56 35.21 -27.05
CA ASN A 145 8.45 36.06 -28.19
C ASN A 145 9.49 37.19 -28.03
N ASN A 146 10.54 37.10 -28.83
CA ASN A 146 11.31 38.28 -29.24
C ASN A 146 10.63 38.93 -30.45
#